data_dc7badaeba6ba9d0862ea093da9e22fe
#
_entry.id   dc7badaeba6ba9d0862ea093da9e22fe
#
_cell.length_a   1.000
_cell.length_b   1.000
_cell.length_c   1.000
_cell.angle_alpha   90.00
_cell.angle_beta   90.00
_cell.angle_gamma   90.00
#
_symmetry.space_group_name_H-M   'P 1'
#
loop_
_entity.id
_entity.type
_entity.pdbx_description
1 polymer ?
#
loop_
_entity_poly.entity_id
_entity_poly.type
_entity_poly.pdbx_seq_one_letter_code
_entity_poly.pdbx_strand_id
1 'polypeptide(L)'
;MKIRIDSYKNIHNLTIPVYDNKLILLGANGVGKTNTLEAVFYNKCVIEDAPCEYAKRYLLSMEMLSGDDYFPNANILRKIFPDINLDNLRSKLLQFLEEAYDQLHRHLMKKLVQDALETLTYCITNKQFDPSPLAITRLIILKWIHRESLRTNNKYIVMVDSPELYAHPMLMNEITNCLLDLAKRGCLVIITTHNEHIIGRFFTRFDEIVKIVKDEHNNVDIIRADMEEIKKNIRDFYRRNEYLTHSFSRMTHLDDGLVQLLDEEIESYLITAFRDHILTVYFAETMVLGEGASEDVLFDYINNVIQPQWIADNRTGFMNCMGKSTMPLYFIFLNYLKVKVLVLYDLDNMDNLVHAAYRRCFDDYHFEHPDLFASYYLSPDLERYLNMNNGQRIRSLVKPVNIFSYTYMRKEVNPRVTELIDIMELNIQRMKEVS
;
A
#
# COMPACT_ATOMS: atom_id res chain seq x y z
N MET A 1 0.24 3.62 21.27
CA MET A 1 -0.42 2.36 21.69
C MET A 1 0.31 1.18 21.07
N LYS A 2 0.35 0.02 21.74
CA LYS A 2 1.00 -1.19 21.22
C LYS A 2 0.13 -2.42 21.48
N ILE A 3 0.14 -3.37 20.56
CA ILE A 3 -0.49 -4.69 20.73
C ILE A 3 0.65 -5.69 20.95
N ARG A 4 0.68 -6.31 22.14
CA ARG A 4 1.67 -7.34 22.47
C ARG A 4 1.01 -8.71 22.51
N ILE A 5 1.54 -9.65 21.74
CA ILE A 5 1.11 -11.04 21.68
C ILE A 5 2.27 -11.89 22.16
N ASP A 6 2.17 -12.44 23.37
CA ASP A 6 3.24 -13.25 23.95
C ASP A 6 3.32 -14.62 23.27
N SER A 7 2.15 -15.28 23.06
CA SER A 7 2.09 -16.55 22.34
C SER A 7 0.67 -16.82 21.82
N TYR A 8 0.55 -17.04 20.50
CA TYR A 8 -0.69 -17.50 19.87
C TYR A 8 -0.37 -18.17 18.53
N LYS A 9 -0.67 -19.47 18.38
CA LYS A 9 -0.33 -20.26 17.19
C LYS A 9 1.16 -20.11 16.84
N ASN A 10 1.48 -19.55 15.66
CA ASN A 10 2.85 -19.30 15.19
C ASN A 10 3.37 -17.89 15.54
N ILE A 11 2.71 -17.20 16.45
CA ILE A 11 3.12 -15.87 16.90
C ILE A 11 3.76 -16.02 18.29
N HIS A 12 4.99 -15.52 18.44
CA HIS A 12 5.74 -15.54 19.70
C HIS A 12 6.42 -14.19 19.93
N ASN A 13 6.17 -13.58 21.10
CA ASN A 13 6.76 -12.30 21.51
C ASN A 13 6.62 -11.16 20.50
N LEU A 14 5.49 -11.07 19.81
CA LEU A 14 5.22 -10.05 18.80
C LEU A 14 4.68 -8.78 19.45
N THR A 15 5.31 -7.63 19.12
CA THR A 15 4.82 -6.31 19.54
C THR A 15 4.55 -5.45 18.31
N ILE A 16 3.29 -5.06 18.11
CA ILE A 16 2.84 -4.26 16.97
C ILE A 16 2.47 -2.87 17.47
N PRO A 17 3.18 -1.81 17.07
CA PRO A 17 2.77 -0.44 17.35
C PRO A 17 1.52 -0.06 16.55
N VAL A 18 0.70 0.80 17.13
CA VAL A 18 -0.55 1.29 16.52
C VAL A 18 -0.59 2.81 16.63
N TYR A 19 -0.86 3.48 15.53
CA TYR A 19 -0.96 4.94 15.43
C TYR A 19 -2.38 5.35 15.01
N ASP A 20 -2.86 6.43 15.55
CA ASP A 20 -4.16 7.05 15.22
C ASP A 20 -5.34 6.08 15.18
N ASN A 21 -5.31 5.05 16.05
CA ASN A 21 -6.31 3.98 16.11
C ASN A 21 -6.47 3.18 14.81
N LYS A 22 -5.47 3.21 13.94
CA LYS A 22 -5.45 2.48 12.66
C LYS A 22 -4.26 1.54 12.58
N LEU A 23 -4.49 0.37 12.02
CA LEU A 23 -3.45 -0.59 11.71
C LEU A 23 -3.80 -1.36 10.42
N ILE A 24 -2.89 -1.32 9.47
CA ILE A 24 -2.96 -2.10 8.22
C ILE A 24 -1.93 -3.21 8.31
N LEU A 25 -2.38 -4.46 8.25
CA LEU A 25 -1.51 -5.63 8.22
C LEU A 25 -1.36 -6.12 6.78
N LEU A 26 -0.16 -5.97 6.23
CA LEU A 26 0.23 -6.50 4.93
C LEU A 26 1.06 -7.79 5.11
N GLY A 27 1.22 -8.55 4.05
CA GLY A 27 2.06 -9.75 4.04
C GLY A 27 1.52 -10.82 3.10
N ALA A 28 2.37 -11.73 2.67
CA ALA A 28 2.00 -12.86 1.80
C ALA A 28 0.91 -13.75 2.44
N ASN A 29 0.28 -14.61 1.64
CA ASN A 29 -0.68 -15.57 2.18
C ASN A 29 0.02 -16.57 3.11
N GLY A 30 -0.64 -16.90 4.22
CA GLY A 30 -0.13 -17.87 5.19
C GLY A 30 0.97 -17.36 6.14
N VAL A 31 1.35 -16.07 6.11
CA VAL A 31 2.38 -15.52 7.03
C VAL A 31 1.88 -15.32 8.45
N GLY A 32 0.56 -15.26 8.68
CA GLY A 32 0.00 -15.10 10.03
C GLY A 32 -0.90 -13.88 10.23
N LYS A 33 -1.29 -13.16 9.17
CA LYS A 33 -2.21 -12.01 9.26
C LYS A 33 -3.50 -12.35 10.01
N THR A 34 -4.21 -13.38 9.56
CA THR A 34 -5.45 -13.86 10.20
C THR A 34 -5.20 -14.32 11.63
N ASN A 35 -4.09 -15.03 11.90
CA ASN A 35 -3.72 -15.42 13.27
C ASN A 35 -3.51 -14.20 14.17
N THR A 36 -2.96 -13.11 13.65
CA THR A 36 -2.80 -11.85 14.38
C THR A 36 -4.16 -11.23 14.73
N LEU A 37 -5.09 -11.18 13.76
CA LEU A 37 -6.45 -10.70 14.02
C LEU A 37 -7.17 -11.56 15.06
N GLU A 38 -7.07 -12.88 14.95
CA GLU A 38 -7.66 -13.82 15.92
C GLU A 38 -7.06 -13.68 17.32
N ALA A 39 -5.74 -13.50 17.42
CA ALA A 39 -5.09 -13.27 18.71
C ALA A 39 -5.66 -12.04 19.42
N VAL A 40 -5.87 -10.95 18.67
CA VAL A 40 -6.53 -9.75 19.19
C VAL A 40 -7.98 -10.05 19.56
N PHE A 41 -8.70 -10.76 18.71
CA PHE A 41 -10.11 -11.07 18.89
C PHE A 41 -10.36 -11.93 20.13
N TYR A 42 -9.64 -13.05 20.28
CA TYR A 42 -9.77 -13.98 21.41
C TYR A 42 -9.09 -13.51 22.70
N ASN A 43 -8.67 -12.22 22.76
CA ASN A 43 -8.03 -11.65 23.94
C ASN A 43 -6.71 -12.35 24.33
N LYS A 44 -5.95 -12.82 23.30
CA LYS A 44 -4.62 -13.44 23.48
C LYS A 44 -3.49 -12.43 23.32
N CYS A 45 -3.80 -11.15 23.56
CA CYS A 45 -2.86 -10.03 23.49
C CYS A 45 -3.08 -9.07 24.64
N VAL A 46 -2.07 -8.26 24.95
CA VAL A 46 -2.16 -7.08 25.81
C VAL A 46 -2.12 -5.85 24.94
N ILE A 47 -3.00 -4.90 25.18
CA ILE A 47 -2.99 -3.59 24.53
C ILE A 47 -2.39 -2.60 25.52
N GLU A 48 -1.16 -2.22 25.28
CA GLU A 48 -0.41 -1.28 26.11
C GLU A 48 -0.64 0.16 25.64
N ASP A 49 -0.63 1.11 26.57
CA ASP A 49 -0.82 2.54 26.32
C ASP A 49 -2.10 2.84 25.52
N ALA A 50 -3.16 2.09 25.77
CA ALA A 50 -4.45 2.34 25.15
C ALA A 50 -5.04 3.68 25.63
N PRO A 51 -5.55 4.53 24.73
CA PRO A 51 -6.13 5.82 25.11
C PRO A 51 -7.45 5.70 25.87
N CYS A 52 -8.07 4.52 25.84
CA CYS A 52 -9.34 4.23 26.47
C CYS A 52 -9.53 2.72 26.68
N GLU A 53 -10.54 2.34 27.46
CA GLU A 53 -11.01 0.96 27.54
C GLU A 53 -11.92 0.62 26.34
N TYR A 54 -11.70 -0.55 25.74
CA TYR A 54 -12.50 -1.04 24.62
C TYR A 54 -13.62 -1.97 25.11
N ALA A 55 -14.87 -1.59 24.87
CA ALA A 55 -16.04 -2.30 25.37
C ALA A 55 -16.25 -3.68 24.74
N LYS A 56 -15.93 -3.84 23.45
CA LYS A 56 -16.05 -5.10 22.69
C LYS A 56 -15.05 -5.19 21.55
N ARG A 57 -14.86 -6.41 21.07
CA ARG A 57 -14.03 -6.74 19.91
C ARG A 57 -14.88 -7.40 18.83
N TYR A 58 -14.73 -6.97 17.60
CA TYR A 58 -15.44 -7.52 16.43
C TYR A 58 -14.43 -7.97 15.40
N LEU A 59 -14.58 -9.19 14.88
CA LEU A 59 -13.78 -9.72 13.78
C LEU A 59 -14.70 -10.05 12.59
N LEU A 60 -14.49 -9.37 11.47
CA LEU A 60 -15.24 -9.54 10.23
C LEU A 60 -14.38 -10.30 9.23
N SER A 61 -14.16 -11.59 9.46
CA SER A 61 -13.50 -12.51 8.51
C SER A 61 -14.55 -13.33 7.75
N MET A 62 -14.10 -13.98 6.68
CA MET A 62 -14.95 -14.91 5.91
C MET A 62 -15.54 -16.02 6.78
N GLU A 63 -14.72 -16.62 7.63
CA GLU A 63 -15.14 -17.71 8.52
C GLU A 63 -16.17 -17.24 9.54
N MET A 64 -15.92 -16.07 10.15
CA MET A 64 -16.84 -15.50 11.15
C MET A 64 -18.16 -15.05 10.55
N LEU A 65 -18.13 -14.46 9.38
CA LEU A 65 -19.36 -14.10 8.65
C LEU A 65 -20.08 -15.35 8.15
N SER A 66 -19.37 -16.51 8.07
CA SER A 66 -19.91 -17.81 7.66
C SER A 66 -20.32 -18.71 8.82
N GLY A 67 -19.90 -18.48 10.06
CA GLY A 67 -20.22 -19.27 11.25
C GLY A 67 -21.59 -18.94 11.86
N ASP A 68 -22.24 -19.97 12.42
CA ASP A 68 -23.59 -19.83 12.97
C ASP A 68 -23.63 -19.14 14.34
N ASP A 69 -22.52 -19.13 15.08
CA ASP A 69 -22.51 -18.82 16.49
C ASP A 69 -22.17 -17.34 16.82
N TYR A 70 -21.59 -16.62 15.88
CA TYR A 70 -20.93 -15.33 16.19
C TYR A 70 -21.81 -14.09 16.00
N PHE A 71 -22.62 -14.10 14.96
CA PHE A 71 -23.68 -13.13 14.73
C PHE A 71 -24.99 -13.88 14.56
N PRO A 72 -25.78 -14.03 15.61
CA PRO A 72 -27.11 -14.69 15.52
C PRO A 72 -27.95 -14.10 14.38
N ASN A 73 -27.69 -12.83 14.06
CA ASN A 73 -28.36 -12.10 12.99
C ASN A 73 -27.69 -12.28 11.60
N ALA A 74 -26.43 -12.76 11.52
CA ALA A 74 -25.78 -13.02 10.23
C ALA A 74 -26.38 -14.24 9.51
N ASN A 75 -26.83 -15.23 10.26
CA ASN A 75 -27.59 -16.36 9.72
C ASN A 75 -28.90 -15.94 9.09
N ILE A 76 -29.55 -14.97 9.69
CA ILE A 76 -30.80 -14.42 9.18
C ILE A 76 -30.52 -13.60 7.91
N LEU A 77 -29.49 -12.79 7.92
CA LEU A 77 -29.05 -12.06 6.71
C LEU A 77 -28.68 -13.03 5.58
N ARG A 78 -28.06 -14.18 5.87
CA ARG A 78 -27.77 -15.23 4.87
C ARG A 78 -29.00 -15.92 4.33
N LYS A 79 -29.98 -16.21 5.19
CA LYS A 79 -31.27 -16.76 4.74
C LYS A 79 -32.04 -15.77 3.85
N ILE A 80 -31.79 -14.49 4.05
CA ILE A 80 -32.40 -13.41 3.27
C ILE A 80 -31.69 -13.21 1.94
N PHE A 81 -30.35 -13.34 1.90
CA PHE A 81 -29.52 -12.96 0.75
C PHE A 81 -29.25 -14.05 -0.32
N PRO A 82 -29.40 -15.37 -0.11
CA PRO A 82 -29.07 -16.38 -1.15
C PRO A 82 -29.90 -16.25 -2.42
N ASP A 83 -31.08 -15.64 -2.36
CA ASP A 83 -32.00 -15.45 -3.49
C ASP A 83 -32.28 -13.98 -3.77
N ILE A 84 -31.24 -13.14 -3.90
CA ILE A 84 -31.43 -11.71 -4.16
C ILE A 84 -32.05 -11.48 -5.55
N ASN A 85 -33.35 -11.64 -5.60
CA ASN A 85 -34.18 -10.84 -6.44
C ASN A 85 -34.58 -9.61 -5.65
N LEU A 86 -34.27 -8.40 -6.16
CA LEU A 86 -34.45 -7.13 -5.47
C LEU A 86 -35.88 -6.85 -5.00
N ASP A 87 -36.85 -7.31 -5.76
CA ASP A 87 -38.27 -7.18 -5.39
C ASP A 87 -38.61 -7.98 -4.11
N ASN A 88 -37.82 -9.02 -3.83
CA ASN A 88 -37.96 -9.85 -2.66
C ASN A 88 -37.11 -9.39 -1.45
N LEU A 89 -36.05 -8.61 -1.68
CA LEU A 89 -35.13 -8.17 -0.62
C LEU A 89 -35.83 -7.26 0.39
N ARG A 90 -36.61 -6.32 -0.09
CA ARG A 90 -37.34 -5.35 0.76
C ARG A 90 -38.36 -6.04 1.65
N SER A 91 -39.13 -6.98 1.11
CA SER A 91 -40.14 -7.71 1.87
C SER A 91 -39.51 -8.67 2.90
N LYS A 92 -38.44 -9.39 2.53
CA LYS A 92 -37.71 -10.27 3.46
C LYS A 92 -36.99 -9.49 4.58
N LEU A 93 -36.42 -8.31 4.28
CA LEU A 93 -35.83 -7.44 5.27
C LEU A 93 -36.87 -6.83 6.23
N LEU A 94 -38.07 -6.50 5.73
CA LEU A 94 -39.18 -6.02 6.55
C LEU A 94 -39.72 -7.15 7.44
N GLN A 95 -39.88 -8.36 6.92
CA GLN A 95 -40.27 -9.53 7.71
C GLN A 95 -39.28 -9.83 8.83
N PHE A 96 -37.97 -9.72 8.54
CA PHE A 96 -36.91 -9.84 9.54
C PHE A 96 -37.00 -8.80 10.67
N LEU A 97 -37.37 -7.55 10.31
CA LEU A 97 -37.55 -6.48 11.29
C LEU A 97 -38.77 -6.74 12.22
N GLU A 98 -39.78 -7.40 11.71
CA GLU A 98 -40.98 -7.80 12.49
C GLU A 98 -40.67 -8.94 13.46
N GLU A 99 -39.73 -9.81 13.13
CA GLU A 99 -39.29 -10.92 13.97
C GLU A 99 -38.23 -10.53 15.04
N ALA A 100 -37.71 -9.31 15.04
CA ALA A 100 -36.69 -8.86 15.98
C ALA A 100 -37.27 -8.70 17.41
N TYR A 101 -36.62 -9.31 18.40
CA TYR A 101 -37.10 -9.61 19.74
C TYR A 101 -37.34 -8.43 20.65
N ASP A 102 -36.82 -7.21 20.37
CA ASP A 102 -36.88 -6.06 21.28
C ASP A 102 -37.17 -4.76 20.53
N GLN A 103 -38.01 -3.88 21.10
CA GLN A 103 -38.40 -2.62 20.46
C GLN A 103 -37.21 -1.67 20.20
N LEU A 104 -36.20 -1.65 21.07
CA LEU A 104 -35.01 -0.84 20.92
C LEU A 104 -34.11 -1.41 19.80
N HIS A 105 -33.92 -2.72 19.77
CA HIS A 105 -33.25 -3.43 18.68
C HIS A 105 -34.00 -3.27 17.37
N ARG A 106 -35.32 -3.33 17.37
CA ARG A 106 -36.14 -3.11 16.16
C ARG A 106 -35.91 -1.74 15.54
N HIS A 107 -35.86 -0.67 16.38
CA HIS A 107 -35.65 0.68 15.84
C HIS A 107 -34.26 0.87 15.23
N LEU A 108 -33.22 0.37 15.90
CA LEU A 108 -31.84 0.38 15.39
C LEU A 108 -31.69 -0.47 14.13
N MET A 109 -32.25 -1.67 14.12
CA MET A 109 -32.23 -2.55 12.97
C MET A 109 -33.03 -1.98 11.79
N LYS A 110 -34.19 -1.37 12.04
CA LYS A 110 -35.01 -0.70 11.01
C LYS A 110 -34.21 0.39 10.29
N LYS A 111 -33.48 1.23 11.02
CA LYS A 111 -32.67 2.29 10.46
C LYS A 111 -31.46 1.73 9.70
N LEU A 112 -30.82 0.68 10.24
CA LEU A 112 -29.71 0.00 9.60
C LEU A 112 -30.11 -0.66 8.27
N VAL A 113 -31.25 -1.33 8.28
CA VAL A 113 -31.82 -1.96 7.08
C VAL A 113 -32.23 -0.90 6.08
N GLN A 114 -32.75 0.24 6.53
CA GLN A 114 -33.09 1.35 5.65
C GLN A 114 -31.85 1.93 4.96
N ASP A 115 -30.75 2.16 5.70
CA ASP A 115 -29.49 2.64 5.12
C ASP A 115 -28.87 1.60 4.17
N ALA A 116 -28.94 0.31 4.53
CA ALA A 116 -28.51 -0.76 3.66
C ALA A 116 -29.33 -0.83 2.37
N LEU A 117 -30.67 -0.69 2.49
CA LEU A 117 -31.58 -0.63 1.34
C LEU A 117 -31.34 0.60 0.48
N GLU A 118 -31.11 1.76 1.07
CA GLU A 118 -30.79 2.99 0.31
C GLU A 118 -29.47 2.84 -0.45
N THR A 119 -28.44 2.30 0.21
CA THR A 119 -27.16 2.00 -0.44
C THR A 119 -27.30 0.99 -1.57
N LEU A 120 -28.05 -0.09 -1.34
CA LEU A 120 -28.35 -1.11 -2.35
C LEU A 120 -29.19 -0.56 -3.49
N THR A 121 -30.24 0.19 -3.18
CA THR A 121 -31.10 0.81 -4.20
C THR A 121 -30.30 1.76 -5.07
N TYR A 122 -29.40 2.55 -4.49
CA TYR A 122 -28.48 3.41 -5.24
C TYR A 122 -27.58 2.60 -6.19
N CYS A 123 -26.96 1.54 -5.68
CA CYS A 123 -26.09 0.67 -6.47
C CYS A 123 -26.81 0.01 -7.64
N ILE A 124 -28.07 -0.37 -7.47
CA ILE A 124 -28.87 -1.13 -8.42
C ILE A 124 -29.61 -0.24 -9.43
N THR A 125 -30.14 0.91 -8.96
CA THR A 125 -30.84 1.88 -9.86
C THR A 125 -29.86 2.41 -10.91
N ASN A 126 -28.57 2.46 -10.59
CA ASN A 126 -27.55 2.83 -11.56
C ASN A 126 -27.07 1.67 -12.44
N LYS A 127 -27.68 0.47 -12.36
CA LYS A 127 -27.39 -0.75 -13.17
C LYS A 127 -25.89 -1.10 -13.25
N GLN A 128 -25.11 -0.83 -12.20
CA GLN A 128 -23.66 -0.90 -12.30
C GLN A 128 -23.08 -2.25 -11.87
N PHE A 129 -23.77 -3.03 -11.03
CA PHE A 129 -23.25 -4.34 -10.57
C PHE A 129 -24.25 -5.12 -9.73
N ASP A 130 -24.03 -6.43 -9.63
CA ASP A 130 -24.70 -7.32 -8.68
C ASP A 130 -23.89 -7.37 -7.36
N PRO A 131 -24.43 -6.85 -6.25
CA PRO A 131 -23.70 -6.80 -4.99
C PRO A 131 -23.64 -8.19 -4.33
N SER A 132 -22.45 -8.61 -3.94
CA SER A 132 -22.27 -9.83 -3.18
C SER A 132 -22.96 -9.76 -1.81
N PRO A 133 -23.74 -10.79 -1.43
CA PRO A 133 -24.36 -10.89 -0.11
C PRO A 133 -23.39 -10.69 1.06
N LEU A 134 -22.17 -11.19 0.92
CA LEU A 134 -21.13 -11.09 1.93
C LEU A 134 -20.65 -9.65 2.14
N ALA A 135 -20.39 -8.93 1.04
CA ALA A 135 -19.95 -7.54 1.11
C ALA A 135 -21.04 -6.63 1.73
N ILE A 136 -22.30 -6.90 1.39
CA ILE A 136 -23.46 -6.21 1.98
C ILE A 136 -23.56 -6.50 3.47
N THR A 137 -23.47 -7.77 3.88
CA THR A 137 -23.53 -8.17 5.29
C THR A 137 -22.44 -7.48 6.09
N ARG A 138 -21.21 -7.44 5.55
CA ARG A 138 -20.08 -6.74 6.16
C ARG A 138 -20.37 -5.26 6.36
N LEU A 139 -20.88 -4.57 5.34
CA LEU A 139 -21.23 -3.17 5.42
C LEU A 139 -22.35 -2.89 6.45
N ILE A 140 -23.37 -3.73 6.48
CA ILE A 140 -24.47 -3.63 7.46
C ILE A 140 -23.93 -3.73 8.89
N ILE A 141 -23.07 -4.70 9.16
CA ILE A 141 -22.47 -4.89 10.49
C ILE A 141 -21.59 -3.69 10.86
N LEU A 142 -20.76 -3.19 9.95
CA LEU A 142 -19.93 -2.01 10.19
C LEU A 142 -20.77 -0.76 10.50
N LYS A 143 -21.82 -0.51 9.73
CA LYS A 143 -22.78 0.59 10.00
C LYS A 143 -23.47 0.44 11.35
N TRP A 144 -23.82 -0.79 11.73
CA TRP A 144 -24.37 -1.07 13.04
C TRP A 144 -23.37 -0.78 14.17
N ILE A 145 -22.13 -1.25 14.09
CA ILE A 145 -21.06 -0.97 15.06
C ILE A 145 -20.85 0.55 15.18
N HIS A 146 -20.79 1.24 14.06
CA HIS A 146 -20.62 2.69 14.01
C HIS A 146 -21.76 3.42 14.77
N ARG A 147 -23.01 3.04 14.52
CA ARG A 147 -24.18 3.62 15.22
C ARG A 147 -24.19 3.28 16.70
N GLU A 148 -23.84 2.05 17.05
CA GLU A 148 -23.75 1.65 18.45
C GLU A 148 -22.67 2.45 19.19
N SER A 149 -21.53 2.69 18.56
CA SER A 149 -20.49 3.57 19.08
C SER A 149 -20.98 5.02 19.27
N LEU A 150 -21.81 5.52 18.35
CA LEU A 150 -22.44 6.84 18.46
C LEU A 150 -23.41 6.91 19.66
N ARG A 151 -24.26 5.90 19.80
CA ARG A 151 -25.33 5.84 20.81
C ARG A 151 -24.80 5.68 22.24
N THR A 152 -23.80 4.81 22.40
CA THR A 152 -23.25 4.44 23.71
C THR A 152 -22.01 5.21 24.10
N ASN A 153 -21.41 5.93 23.17
CA ASN A 153 -20.08 6.53 23.25
C ASN A 153 -18.96 5.53 23.58
N ASN A 154 -19.24 4.23 23.46
CA ASN A 154 -18.25 3.17 23.66
C ASN A 154 -17.25 3.13 22.49
N LYS A 155 -16.04 2.71 22.81
CA LYS A 155 -14.98 2.44 21.84
C LYS A 155 -14.85 0.92 21.65
N TYR A 156 -14.63 0.51 20.43
CA TYR A 156 -14.55 -0.89 20.02
C TYR A 156 -13.25 -1.20 19.33
N ILE A 157 -12.84 -2.46 19.33
CA ILE A 157 -11.80 -2.97 18.43
C ILE A 157 -12.52 -3.63 17.26
N VAL A 158 -12.30 -3.12 16.07
CA VAL A 158 -12.94 -3.59 14.84
C VAL A 158 -11.86 -4.12 13.90
N MET A 159 -11.89 -5.40 13.65
CA MET A 159 -10.95 -6.09 12.79
C MET A 159 -11.66 -6.57 11.53
N VAL A 160 -11.09 -6.30 10.36
CA VAL A 160 -11.64 -6.73 9.07
C VAL A 160 -10.58 -7.44 8.25
N ASP A 161 -10.82 -8.71 7.99
CA ASP A 161 -9.96 -9.51 7.13
C ASP A 161 -10.40 -9.37 5.68
N SER A 162 -9.53 -8.82 4.84
CA SER A 162 -9.72 -8.65 3.40
C SER A 162 -11.08 -7.99 3.05
N PRO A 163 -11.29 -6.71 3.41
CA PRO A 163 -12.54 -6.00 3.16
C PRO A 163 -12.92 -5.93 1.68
N GLU A 164 -11.96 -6.06 0.78
CA GLU A 164 -12.14 -6.09 -0.67
C GLU A 164 -12.81 -7.34 -1.20
N LEU A 165 -12.74 -8.45 -0.48
CA LEU A 165 -13.26 -9.72 -0.99
C LEU A 165 -14.76 -9.64 -1.27
N TYR A 166 -15.10 -9.93 -2.52
CA TYR A 166 -16.46 -9.89 -3.08
C TYR A 166 -17.13 -8.51 -3.06
N ALA A 167 -16.38 -7.44 -2.79
CA ALA A 167 -16.92 -6.09 -2.78
C ALA A 167 -16.70 -5.38 -4.13
N HIS A 168 -17.79 -4.88 -4.71
CA HIS A 168 -17.69 -3.95 -5.83
C HIS A 168 -17.00 -2.63 -5.38
N PRO A 169 -16.25 -1.93 -6.25
CA PRO A 169 -15.56 -0.68 -5.89
C PRO A 169 -16.39 0.34 -5.11
N MET A 170 -17.67 0.49 -5.44
CA MET A 170 -18.57 1.39 -4.69
C MET A 170 -18.83 0.92 -3.26
N LEU A 171 -19.04 -0.39 -3.04
CA LEU A 171 -19.16 -0.94 -1.69
C LEU A 171 -17.86 -0.86 -0.91
N MET A 172 -16.71 -1.05 -1.56
CA MET A 172 -15.40 -0.85 -0.94
C MET A 172 -15.25 0.58 -0.42
N ASN A 173 -15.70 1.58 -1.17
CA ASN A 173 -15.70 2.96 -0.72
C ASN A 173 -16.53 3.17 0.55
N GLU A 174 -17.74 2.62 0.59
CA GLU A 174 -18.62 2.71 1.77
C GLU A 174 -18.04 1.97 2.98
N ILE A 175 -17.48 0.77 2.77
CA ILE A 175 -16.80 0.01 3.83
C ILE A 175 -15.62 0.81 4.36
N THR A 176 -14.78 1.36 3.49
CA THR A 176 -13.58 2.14 3.88
C THR A 176 -13.98 3.40 4.63
N ASN A 177 -15.00 4.14 4.17
CA ASN A 177 -15.51 5.32 4.86
C ASN A 177 -16.01 4.97 6.27
N CYS A 178 -16.75 3.89 6.43
CA CYS A 178 -17.26 3.46 7.71
C CYS A 178 -16.12 3.08 8.69
N LEU A 179 -15.07 2.42 8.19
CA LEU A 179 -13.88 2.09 8.99
C LEU A 179 -13.10 3.36 9.41
N LEU A 180 -12.93 4.31 8.50
CA LEU A 180 -12.30 5.61 8.80
C LEU A 180 -13.08 6.39 9.87
N ASP A 181 -14.40 6.41 9.77
CA ASP A 181 -15.25 7.10 10.75
C ASP A 181 -15.21 6.42 12.13
N LEU A 182 -15.11 5.10 12.18
CA LEU A 182 -14.87 4.36 13.43
C LEU A 182 -13.52 4.74 14.06
N ALA A 183 -12.45 4.79 13.26
CA ALA A 183 -11.12 5.18 13.74
C ALA A 183 -11.09 6.61 14.27
N LYS A 184 -11.69 7.58 13.55
CA LYS A 184 -11.84 8.97 14.00
C LYS A 184 -12.59 9.10 15.33
N ARG A 185 -13.47 8.16 15.63
CA ARG A 185 -14.20 8.11 16.89
C ARG A 185 -13.41 7.47 18.04
N GLY A 186 -12.19 7.04 17.80
CA GLY A 186 -11.32 6.38 18.78
C GLY A 186 -11.57 4.88 18.91
N CYS A 187 -12.29 4.25 18.00
CA CYS A 187 -12.28 2.81 17.86
C CYS A 187 -10.96 2.35 17.23
N LEU A 188 -10.37 1.28 17.75
CA LEU A 188 -9.20 0.67 17.12
C LEU A 188 -9.65 -0.13 15.90
N VAL A 189 -9.19 0.26 14.71
CA VAL A 189 -9.51 -0.42 13.46
C VAL A 189 -8.27 -1.12 12.91
N ILE A 190 -8.35 -2.44 12.75
CA ILE A 190 -7.29 -3.27 12.20
C ILE A 190 -7.79 -3.93 10.92
N ILE A 191 -7.11 -3.72 9.81
CA ILE A 191 -7.47 -4.35 8.54
C ILE A 191 -6.30 -5.17 7.98
N THR A 192 -6.63 -6.27 7.31
CA THR A 192 -5.72 -6.93 6.38
C THR A 192 -6.24 -6.69 4.98
N THR A 193 -5.39 -6.40 4.02
CA THR A 193 -5.84 -6.17 2.66
C THR A 193 -4.72 -6.35 1.64
N HIS A 194 -5.10 -6.69 0.41
CA HIS A 194 -4.24 -6.67 -0.78
C HIS A 194 -4.77 -5.68 -1.83
N ASN A 195 -5.58 -4.72 -1.42
CA ASN A 195 -6.18 -3.74 -2.33
C ASN A 195 -5.58 -2.35 -2.12
N GLU A 196 -4.83 -1.86 -3.11
CA GLU A 196 -4.17 -0.55 -3.08
C GLU A 196 -5.14 0.61 -2.85
N HIS A 197 -6.33 0.54 -3.42
CA HIS A 197 -7.34 1.58 -3.26
C HIS A 197 -7.80 1.71 -1.79
N ILE A 198 -7.99 0.58 -1.09
CA ILE A 198 -8.33 0.59 0.34
C ILE A 198 -7.16 1.16 1.14
N ILE A 199 -5.95 0.66 0.88
CA ILE A 199 -4.75 1.13 1.58
C ILE A 199 -4.59 2.63 1.36
N GLY A 200 -4.54 3.09 0.11
CA GLY A 200 -4.32 4.49 -0.26
C GLY A 200 -5.34 5.47 0.33
N ARG A 201 -6.56 5.00 0.63
CA ARG A 201 -7.59 5.80 1.31
C ARG A 201 -7.54 5.71 2.83
N PHE A 202 -7.11 4.57 3.37
CA PHE A 202 -7.18 4.30 4.80
C PHE A 202 -5.95 4.84 5.54
N PHE A 203 -4.74 4.70 4.98
CA PHE A 203 -3.54 5.18 5.63
C PHE A 203 -3.30 6.67 5.42
N THR A 204 -2.77 7.31 6.45
CA THR A 204 -2.34 8.71 6.44
C THR A 204 -0.88 8.87 6.83
N ARG A 205 -0.28 7.78 7.38
CA ARG A 205 1.11 7.71 7.82
C ARG A 205 1.65 6.30 7.56
N PHE A 206 2.92 6.17 7.21
CA PHE A 206 3.55 4.85 7.03
C PHE A 206 3.60 4.03 8.32
N ASP A 207 3.61 4.68 9.48
CA ASP A 207 3.56 4.03 10.80
C ASP A 207 2.28 3.19 11.02
N GLU A 208 1.21 3.43 10.25
CA GLU A 208 -0.05 2.69 10.29
C GLU A 208 0.03 1.36 9.52
N ILE A 209 1.10 1.15 8.74
CA ILE A 209 1.29 -0.03 7.89
C ILE A 209 2.37 -0.93 8.49
N VAL A 210 2.01 -2.19 8.70
CA VAL A 210 2.92 -3.22 9.19
C VAL A 210 2.90 -4.40 8.23
N LYS A 211 4.06 -4.77 7.70
CA LYS A 211 4.23 -6.00 6.92
C LYS A 211 4.55 -7.15 7.86
N ILE A 212 3.69 -8.14 7.86
CA ILE A 212 3.93 -9.41 8.57
C ILE A 212 4.78 -10.31 7.67
N VAL A 213 5.86 -10.81 8.23
CA VAL A 213 6.79 -11.73 7.60
C VAL A 213 6.97 -12.97 8.47
N LYS A 214 7.67 -13.97 7.97
CA LYS A 214 8.13 -15.11 8.75
C LYS A 214 9.64 -15.03 8.90
N ASP A 215 10.12 -15.29 10.10
CA ASP A 215 11.54 -15.49 10.35
C ASP A 215 12.03 -16.87 9.86
N GLU A 216 13.32 -17.16 9.99
CA GLU A 216 13.94 -18.42 9.59
C GLU A 216 13.36 -19.64 10.37
N HIS A 217 12.76 -19.40 11.53
CA HIS A 217 12.11 -20.42 12.36
C HIS A 217 10.60 -20.54 12.13
N ASN A 218 10.07 -19.88 11.09
CA ASN A 218 8.65 -19.85 10.76
C ASN A 218 7.76 -19.09 11.77
N ASN A 219 8.36 -18.31 12.68
CA ASN A 219 7.64 -17.43 13.57
C ASN A 219 7.25 -16.14 12.84
N VAL A 220 6.17 -15.53 13.32
CA VAL A 220 5.70 -14.25 12.81
C VAL A 220 6.61 -13.13 13.32
N ASP A 221 7.10 -12.32 12.40
CA ASP A 221 7.84 -11.09 12.66
C ASP A 221 7.25 -9.95 11.82
N ILE A 222 7.68 -8.71 12.08
CA ILE A 222 7.15 -7.53 11.41
C ILE A 222 8.25 -6.65 10.82
N ILE A 223 7.93 -6.07 9.67
CA ILE A 223 8.67 -4.97 9.06
C ILE A 223 7.75 -3.75 9.04
N ARG A 224 8.23 -2.62 9.54
CA ARG A 224 7.51 -1.35 9.53
C ARG A 224 8.43 -0.19 9.20
N ALA A 225 7.89 0.87 8.67
CA ALA A 225 8.59 2.13 8.56
C ALA A 225 8.65 2.84 9.92
N ASP A 226 9.84 3.20 10.39
CA ASP A 226 10.01 4.19 11.45
C ASP A 226 10.34 5.54 10.81
N MET A 227 9.33 6.39 10.68
CA MET A 227 9.48 7.63 9.92
C MET A 227 10.47 8.60 10.56
N GLU A 228 10.67 8.58 11.86
CA GLU A 228 11.67 9.45 12.51
C GLU A 228 13.09 9.02 12.15
N GLU A 229 13.33 7.72 12.12
CA GLU A 229 14.64 7.18 11.71
C GLU A 229 14.88 7.36 10.21
N ILE A 230 13.85 7.13 9.38
CA ILE A 230 13.92 7.33 7.92
C ILE A 230 14.21 8.80 7.61
N LYS A 231 13.50 9.75 8.20
CA LYS A 231 13.74 11.19 8.05
C LYS A 231 15.16 11.57 8.45
N LYS A 232 15.66 11.01 9.56
CA LYS A 232 17.04 11.21 10.00
C LYS A 232 18.02 10.71 8.95
N ASN A 233 17.87 9.49 8.44
CA ASN A 233 18.75 8.91 7.43
C ASN A 233 18.76 9.73 6.13
N ILE A 234 17.59 10.21 5.70
CA ILE A 234 17.45 11.10 4.54
C ILE A 234 18.20 12.40 4.79
N ARG A 235 17.98 13.06 5.92
CA ARG A 235 18.70 14.31 6.28
C ARG A 235 20.20 14.14 6.30
N ASP A 236 20.68 13.06 6.93
CA ASP A 236 22.11 12.79 7.05
C ASP A 236 22.74 12.51 5.69
N PHE A 237 22.00 11.86 4.78
CA PHE A 237 22.41 11.66 3.41
C PHE A 237 22.57 13.00 2.65
N TYR A 238 21.55 13.86 2.67
CA TYR A 238 21.62 15.17 1.98
C TYR A 238 22.64 16.12 2.60
N ARG A 239 22.86 16.09 3.92
CA ARG A 239 23.93 16.86 4.58
C ARG A 239 25.32 16.41 4.16
N ARG A 240 25.55 15.12 3.98
CA ARG A 240 26.85 14.60 3.46
C ARG A 240 27.06 14.96 2.00
N ASN A 241 26.00 15.25 1.29
CA ASN A 241 25.96 15.51 -0.14
C ASN A 241 25.38 16.91 -0.45
N GLU A 242 25.99 17.96 0.10
CA GLU A 242 25.50 19.35 -0.01
C GLU A 242 25.26 19.82 -1.45
N TYR A 243 26.03 19.32 -2.43
CA TYR A 243 25.80 19.64 -3.85
C TYR A 243 24.42 19.19 -4.36
N LEU A 244 23.86 18.11 -3.80
CA LEU A 244 22.52 17.65 -4.15
C LEU A 244 21.46 18.62 -3.60
N THR A 245 21.68 19.14 -2.41
CA THR A 245 20.77 20.09 -1.76
C THR A 245 20.66 21.38 -2.57
N HIS A 246 21.77 21.93 -3.01
CA HIS A 246 21.76 23.13 -3.87
C HIS A 246 21.13 22.89 -5.25
N SER A 247 21.28 21.70 -5.81
CA SER A 247 20.62 21.32 -7.07
C SER A 247 19.11 21.24 -6.91
N PHE A 248 18.64 20.66 -5.83
CA PHE A 248 17.21 20.56 -5.48
C PHE A 248 16.59 21.95 -5.27
N SER A 249 17.25 22.82 -4.49
CA SER A 249 16.85 24.19 -4.22
C SER A 249 16.69 25.04 -5.50
N ARG A 250 17.62 24.91 -6.46
CA ARG A 250 17.53 25.61 -7.75
C ARG A 250 16.40 25.12 -8.64
N MET A 251 16.04 23.84 -8.57
CA MET A 251 14.96 23.27 -9.38
C MET A 251 13.57 23.64 -8.85
N THR A 252 13.44 23.84 -7.55
CA THR A 252 12.15 24.10 -6.91
C THR A 252 11.86 25.57 -6.66
N HIS A 253 12.80 26.48 -6.96
CA HIS A 253 12.74 27.93 -6.63
C HIS A 253 12.50 28.20 -5.13
N LEU A 254 12.80 27.24 -4.27
CA LEU A 254 12.71 27.38 -2.83
C LEU A 254 14.05 27.87 -2.31
N ASP A 255 14.05 28.96 -1.59
CA ASP A 255 15.23 29.52 -0.93
C ASP A 255 15.77 28.62 0.21
N ASP A 256 16.84 28.98 0.87
CA ASP A 256 17.56 28.24 1.93
C ASP A 256 16.69 27.61 3.04
N GLY A 257 15.39 27.84 3.04
CA GLY A 257 14.38 27.14 3.86
C GLY A 257 14.16 25.67 3.51
N LEU A 258 14.76 25.15 2.44
CA LEU A 258 14.53 23.79 1.94
C LEU A 258 14.98 22.70 2.92
N VAL A 259 16.00 22.97 3.71
CA VAL A 259 16.43 22.02 4.78
C VAL A 259 15.35 21.91 5.86
N GLN A 260 14.57 22.96 6.10
CA GLN A 260 13.40 22.95 6.99
C GLN A 260 12.19 22.29 6.35
N LEU A 261 11.95 22.52 5.06
CA LEU A 261 10.86 21.87 4.32
C LEU A 261 11.03 20.36 4.26
N LEU A 262 12.26 19.86 4.10
CA LEU A 262 12.58 18.43 4.16
C LEU A 262 12.15 17.78 5.49
N ASP A 263 12.19 18.52 6.60
CA ASP A 263 11.82 17.99 7.92
C ASP A 263 10.30 17.81 8.08
N GLU A 264 9.49 18.70 7.56
CA GLU A 264 8.03 18.68 7.74
C GLU A 264 7.30 17.95 6.62
N GLU A 265 7.90 17.82 5.43
CA GLU A 265 7.22 17.33 4.23
C GLU A 265 7.75 16.01 3.67
N ILE A 266 8.86 15.44 4.17
CA ILE A 266 9.40 14.15 3.67
C ILE A 266 8.33 13.07 3.69
N GLU A 267 7.63 12.92 4.80
CA GLU A 267 6.59 11.90 4.93
C GLU A 267 5.43 12.14 3.95
N SER A 268 4.96 13.38 3.84
CA SER A 268 3.89 13.75 2.90
C SER A 268 4.30 13.52 1.45
N TYR A 269 5.56 13.82 1.12
CA TYR A 269 6.12 13.56 -0.20
C TYR A 269 6.15 12.05 -0.49
N LEU A 270 6.72 11.24 0.42
CA LEU A 270 6.79 9.80 0.28
C LEU A 270 5.39 9.15 0.22
N ILE A 271 4.44 9.61 1.04
CA ILE A 271 3.05 9.15 0.98
C ILE A 271 2.46 9.42 -0.40
N THR A 272 2.67 10.62 -0.94
CA THR A 272 2.16 10.98 -2.27
C THR A 272 2.81 10.15 -3.37
N ALA A 273 4.13 9.94 -3.29
CA ALA A 273 4.90 9.18 -4.26
C ALA A 273 4.55 7.69 -4.25
N PHE A 274 4.35 7.11 -3.07
CA PHE A 274 4.14 5.67 -2.93
C PHE A 274 2.68 5.25 -2.84
N ARG A 275 1.73 6.18 -2.74
CA ARG A 275 0.30 5.88 -2.51
C ARG A 275 -0.27 4.84 -3.49
N ASP A 276 0.02 5.00 -4.77
CA ASP A 276 -0.50 4.15 -5.83
C ASP A 276 0.39 2.91 -6.11
N HIS A 277 1.49 2.76 -5.35
CA HIS A 277 2.47 1.68 -5.46
C HIS A 277 2.73 0.98 -4.13
N ILE A 278 1.88 1.19 -3.15
CA ILE A 278 2.12 0.75 -1.76
C ILE A 278 2.30 -0.77 -1.65
N LEU A 279 1.52 -1.54 -2.39
CA LEU A 279 1.68 -3.00 -2.41
C LEU A 279 2.99 -3.38 -3.08
N THR A 280 3.35 -2.75 -4.19
CA THR A 280 4.64 -3.00 -4.86
C THR A 280 5.79 -2.73 -3.89
N VAL A 281 5.77 -1.59 -3.17
CA VAL A 281 6.78 -1.22 -2.18
C VAL A 281 6.91 -2.26 -1.06
N TYR A 282 5.81 -2.78 -0.56
CA TYR A 282 5.84 -3.73 0.55
C TYR A 282 6.02 -5.19 0.12
N PHE A 283 5.78 -5.55 -1.16
CA PHE A 283 5.85 -6.95 -1.62
C PHE A 283 7.01 -7.23 -2.57
N ALA A 284 7.58 -6.23 -3.24
CA ALA A 284 8.75 -6.42 -4.06
C ALA A 284 9.98 -6.84 -3.22
N GLU A 285 10.80 -7.71 -3.76
CA GLU A 285 12.13 -8.01 -3.23
C GLU A 285 13.15 -6.98 -3.72
N THR A 286 12.93 -6.49 -4.93
CA THR A 286 13.77 -5.48 -5.57
C THR A 286 12.89 -4.42 -6.21
N MET A 287 13.31 -3.16 -6.11
CA MET A 287 12.72 -2.04 -6.86
C MET A 287 13.74 -1.49 -7.85
N VAL A 288 13.30 -1.32 -9.09
CA VAL A 288 14.06 -0.57 -10.08
C VAL A 288 13.50 0.84 -10.13
N LEU A 289 14.36 1.82 -9.89
CA LEU A 289 14.02 3.22 -9.91
C LEU A 289 14.51 3.87 -11.19
N GLY A 290 13.59 4.42 -11.99
CA GLY A 290 13.89 5.23 -13.16
C GLY A 290 13.88 6.72 -12.87
N GLU A 291 14.52 7.52 -13.72
CA GLU A 291 14.56 8.97 -13.54
C GLU A 291 13.21 9.63 -13.83
N GLY A 292 12.49 9.16 -14.86
CA GLY A 292 11.28 9.81 -15.30
C GLY A 292 10.33 8.94 -16.13
N ALA A 293 9.38 9.58 -16.78
CA ALA A 293 8.31 8.92 -17.53
C ALA A 293 8.79 8.16 -18.78
N SER A 294 9.99 8.41 -19.28
CA SER A 294 10.57 7.66 -20.39
C SER A 294 10.90 6.22 -19.99
N GLU A 295 11.45 6.08 -18.79
CA GLU A 295 11.75 4.80 -18.19
C GLU A 295 10.47 4.01 -17.88
N ASP A 296 9.39 4.65 -17.43
CA ASP A 296 8.08 3.99 -17.24
C ASP A 296 7.62 3.31 -18.52
N VAL A 297 7.63 4.02 -19.65
CA VAL A 297 7.23 3.48 -20.94
C VAL A 297 8.13 2.32 -21.38
N LEU A 298 9.44 2.43 -21.14
CA LEU A 298 10.37 1.35 -21.45
C LEU A 298 10.11 0.10 -20.59
N PHE A 299 9.85 0.27 -19.31
CA PHE A 299 9.55 -0.84 -18.41
C PHE A 299 8.23 -1.53 -18.73
N ASP A 300 7.19 -0.74 -19.04
CA ASP A 300 5.93 -1.29 -19.54
C ASP A 300 6.15 -2.13 -20.81
N TYR A 301 7.00 -1.65 -21.71
CA TYR A 301 7.36 -2.40 -22.91
C TYR A 301 8.12 -3.70 -22.60
N ILE A 302 9.09 -3.64 -21.70
CA ILE A 302 9.84 -4.85 -21.28
C ILE A 302 8.87 -5.86 -20.68
N ASN A 303 8.06 -5.45 -19.74
CA ASN A 303 7.16 -6.35 -18.98
C ASN A 303 5.97 -6.87 -19.79
N ASN A 304 5.45 -6.09 -20.73
CA ASN A 304 4.23 -6.46 -21.47
C ASN A 304 4.52 -7.08 -22.84
N VAL A 305 5.69 -6.84 -23.42
CA VAL A 305 6.01 -7.24 -24.80
C VAL A 305 7.23 -8.15 -24.91
N ILE A 306 8.34 -7.81 -24.25
CA ILE A 306 9.60 -8.55 -24.39
C ILE A 306 9.60 -9.79 -23.50
N GLN A 307 9.36 -9.59 -22.22
CA GLN A 307 9.35 -10.63 -21.19
C GLN A 307 8.13 -10.45 -20.29
N PRO A 308 6.93 -10.91 -20.69
CA PRO A 308 5.66 -10.64 -20.01
C PRO A 308 5.57 -11.09 -18.55
N GLN A 309 6.56 -11.80 -18.05
CA GLN A 309 6.62 -12.25 -16.64
C GLN A 309 7.83 -11.73 -15.89
N TRP A 310 8.62 -10.83 -16.51
CA TRP A 310 9.88 -10.36 -15.95
C TRP A 310 9.76 -9.80 -14.52
N ILE A 311 8.74 -8.98 -14.29
CA ILE A 311 8.43 -8.43 -12.96
C ILE A 311 8.13 -9.55 -11.96
N ALA A 312 7.30 -10.52 -12.34
CA ALA A 312 6.90 -11.61 -11.47
C ALA A 312 8.05 -12.58 -11.17
N ASP A 313 8.81 -12.96 -12.21
CA ASP A 313 9.92 -13.90 -12.09
C ASP A 313 11.06 -13.36 -11.23
N ASN A 314 11.31 -12.05 -11.31
CA ASN A 314 12.33 -11.38 -10.51
C ASN A 314 11.80 -10.80 -9.19
N ARG A 315 10.49 -10.89 -8.93
CA ARG A 315 9.83 -10.24 -7.79
C ARG A 315 10.19 -8.76 -7.68
N THR A 316 10.24 -8.10 -8.82
CA THR A 316 10.75 -6.76 -9.00
C THR A 316 9.59 -5.79 -9.20
N GLY A 317 9.65 -4.65 -8.54
CA GLY A 317 8.79 -3.51 -8.83
C GLY A 317 9.52 -2.48 -9.66
N PHE A 318 8.79 -1.59 -10.30
CA PHE A 318 9.33 -0.43 -10.98
C PHE A 318 8.66 0.85 -10.51
N MET A 319 9.44 1.93 -10.43
CA MET A 319 8.93 3.25 -10.05
C MET A 319 9.77 4.36 -10.66
N ASN A 320 9.09 5.40 -11.13
CA ASN A 320 9.77 6.61 -11.56
C ASN A 320 9.89 7.63 -10.39
N CYS A 321 11.04 8.26 -10.29
CA CYS A 321 11.37 9.15 -9.18
C CYS A 321 11.16 10.63 -9.49
N MET A 322 10.68 10.97 -10.68
CA MET A 322 10.48 12.36 -11.13
C MET A 322 11.77 13.21 -11.10
N GLY A 323 12.94 12.57 -11.29
CA GLY A 323 14.25 13.22 -11.39
C GLY A 323 15.30 12.65 -10.44
N LYS A 324 16.58 12.90 -10.76
CA LYS A 324 17.73 12.40 -9.97
C LYS A 324 17.75 12.92 -8.55
N SER A 325 17.32 14.16 -8.34
CA SER A 325 17.39 14.82 -7.02
C SER A 325 16.49 14.17 -5.98
N THR A 326 15.42 13.53 -6.41
CA THR A 326 14.45 12.86 -5.54
C THR A 326 14.75 11.38 -5.31
N MET A 327 15.55 10.74 -6.17
CA MET A 327 15.92 9.31 -6.03
C MET A 327 16.40 8.92 -4.63
N PRO A 328 17.22 9.74 -3.91
CA PRO A 328 17.64 9.41 -2.56
C PRO A 328 16.50 9.22 -1.56
N LEU A 329 15.41 9.98 -1.69
CA LEU A 329 14.23 9.80 -0.84
C LEU A 329 13.66 8.41 -0.99
N TYR A 330 13.59 7.91 -2.24
CA TYR A 330 13.03 6.61 -2.56
C TYR A 330 13.93 5.46 -2.09
N PHE A 331 15.21 5.46 -2.45
CA PHE A 331 16.04 4.31 -2.13
C PHE A 331 16.37 4.22 -0.64
N ILE A 332 16.51 5.31 0.09
CA ILE A 332 16.70 5.28 1.54
C ILE A 332 15.46 4.71 2.24
N PHE A 333 14.26 5.13 1.82
CA PHE A 333 13.01 4.59 2.35
C PHE A 333 12.86 3.09 2.05
N LEU A 334 13.10 2.68 0.81
CA LEU A 334 12.98 1.28 0.38
C LEU A 334 14.00 0.38 1.08
N ASN A 335 15.26 0.81 1.16
CA ASN A 335 16.30 0.05 1.86
C ASN A 335 16.02 -0.06 3.36
N TYR A 336 15.39 0.94 3.97
CA TYR A 336 14.92 0.84 5.34
C TYR A 336 13.91 -0.31 5.51
N LEU A 337 13.02 -0.51 4.55
CA LEU A 337 12.09 -1.64 4.49
C LEU A 337 12.72 -2.96 4.02
N LYS A 338 14.05 -3.02 3.87
CA LYS A 338 14.81 -4.17 3.36
C LYS A 338 14.45 -4.56 1.91
N VAL A 339 13.96 -3.61 1.13
CA VAL A 339 13.76 -3.76 -0.31
C VAL A 339 15.06 -3.39 -1.01
N LYS A 340 15.57 -4.26 -1.86
CA LYS A 340 16.76 -4.00 -2.69
C LYS A 340 16.41 -2.99 -3.76
N VAL A 341 17.36 -2.11 -4.12
CA VAL A 341 17.11 -1.04 -5.06
C VAL A 341 18.16 -1.02 -6.16
N LEU A 342 17.71 -1.03 -7.39
CA LEU A 342 18.52 -0.73 -8.57
C LEU A 342 18.10 0.63 -9.15
N VAL A 343 18.99 1.59 -9.16
CA VAL A 343 18.75 2.92 -9.74
C VAL A 343 19.24 2.97 -11.18
N LEU A 344 18.36 3.37 -12.11
CA LEU A 344 18.69 3.69 -13.50
C LEU A 344 18.58 5.19 -13.71
N TYR A 345 19.65 5.82 -14.16
CA TYR A 345 19.67 7.26 -14.36
C TYR A 345 20.50 7.69 -15.57
N ASP A 346 20.17 8.82 -16.17
CA ASP A 346 20.92 9.40 -17.27
C ASP A 346 22.26 9.96 -16.77
N LEU A 347 23.36 9.66 -17.45
CA LEU A 347 24.66 10.21 -17.10
C LEU A 347 24.76 11.71 -17.42
N ASP A 348 24.01 12.15 -18.44
CA ASP A 348 24.02 13.52 -18.98
C ASP A 348 25.43 14.03 -19.34
N ASN A 349 25.70 15.32 -19.12
CA ASN A 349 27.00 15.90 -19.38
C ASN A 349 27.93 15.84 -18.16
N MET A 350 28.92 14.95 -18.18
CA MET A 350 29.90 14.77 -17.09
C MET A 350 30.78 15.99 -16.81
N ASP A 351 30.88 16.95 -17.74
CA ASP A 351 31.57 18.22 -17.49
C ASP A 351 30.79 19.11 -16.51
N ASN A 352 29.53 18.75 -16.22
CA ASN A 352 28.74 19.43 -15.22
C ASN A 352 29.01 18.82 -13.84
N LEU A 353 29.54 19.64 -12.93
CA LEU A 353 29.86 19.25 -11.55
C LEU A 353 28.68 18.60 -10.80
N VAL A 354 27.46 19.00 -11.12
CA VAL A 354 26.25 18.44 -10.51
C VAL A 354 26.04 16.97 -10.90
N HIS A 355 26.17 16.63 -12.20
CA HIS A 355 26.01 15.26 -12.65
C HIS A 355 27.13 14.36 -12.13
N ALA A 356 28.37 14.85 -12.08
CA ALA A 356 29.49 14.15 -11.46
C ALA A 356 29.25 13.90 -9.95
N ALA A 357 28.60 14.83 -9.26
CA ALA A 357 28.24 14.68 -7.84
C ALA A 357 27.19 13.60 -7.62
N TYR A 358 26.14 13.50 -8.46
CA TYR A 358 25.16 12.41 -8.38
C TYR A 358 25.81 11.03 -8.53
N ARG A 359 26.64 10.87 -9.56
CA ARG A 359 27.35 9.61 -9.78
C ARG A 359 28.16 9.22 -8.56
N ARG A 360 29.01 10.13 -8.05
CA ARG A 360 29.80 9.87 -6.85
C ARG A 360 28.94 9.48 -5.66
N CYS A 361 27.87 10.20 -5.45
CA CYS A 361 26.94 9.95 -4.35
C CYS A 361 26.31 8.55 -4.42
N PHE A 362 25.91 8.09 -5.62
CA PHE A 362 25.34 6.76 -5.80
C PHE A 362 26.42 5.67 -5.69
N ASP A 363 27.63 5.92 -6.17
CA ASP A 363 28.76 5.00 -6.01
C ASP A 363 29.16 4.85 -4.52
N ASP A 364 29.20 5.97 -3.77
CA ASP A 364 29.49 5.96 -2.32
C ASP A 364 28.38 5.20 -1.56
N TYR A 365 27.12 5.43 -1.89
CA TYR A 365 25.99 4.72 -1.26
C TYR A 365 25.98 3.22 -1.60
N HIS A 366 26.33 2.84 -2.84
CA HIS A 366 26.50 1.44 -3.21
C HIS A 366 27.62 0.78 -2.41
N PHE A 367 28.73 1.48 -2.18
CA PHE A 367 29.83 0.96 -1.38
C PHE A 367 29.43 0.74 0.09
N GLU A 368 28.58 1.62 0.66
CA GLU A 368 28.05 1.49 2.01
C GLU A 368 26.99 0.37 2.14
N HIS A 369 26.24 0.09 1.07
CA HIS A 369 25.05 -0.81 1.06
C HIS A 369 25.05 -1.77 -0.13
N PRO A 370 26.09 -2.59 -0.36
CA PRO A 370 26.24 -3.40 -1.55
C PRO A 370 25.19 -4.51 -1.70
N ASP A 371 24.57 -4.94 -0.59
CA ASP A 371 23.50 -5.93 -0.54
C ASP A 371 22.10 -5.37 -0.81
N LEU A 372 21.93 -4.04 -0.66
CA LEU A 372 20.63 -3.37 -0.77
C LEU A 372 20.54 -2.38 -1.93
N PHE A 373 21.67 -1.95 -2.49
CA PHE A 373 21.66 -0.89 -3.48
C PHE A 373 22.63 -1.16 -4.62
N ALA A 374 22.18 -0.93 -5.84
CA ALA A 374 23.00 -0.86 -7.04
C ALA A 374 22.58 0.32 -7.90
N SER A 375 23.50 0.84 -8.70
CA SER A 375 23.21 1.89 -9.67
C SER A 375 23.79 1.58 -11.04
N TYR A 376 23.06 1.95 -12.08
CA TYR A 376 23.51 1.87 -13.45
C TYR A 376 23.15 3.17 -14.20
N TYR A 377 24.09 3.71 -14.92
CA TYR A 377 23.88 4.94 -15.69
C TYR A 377 23.74 4.68 -17.19
N LEU A 378 22.79 5.36 -17.80
CA LEU A 378 22.54 5.37 -19.23
C LEU A 378 23.39 6.48 -19.86
N SER A 379 24.25 6.14 -20.81
CA SER A 379 25.21 7.11 -21.36
C SER A 379 24.87 7.50 -22.80
N PRO A 380 24.73 8.80 -23.08
CA PRO A 380 24.62 9.92 -22.14
C PRO A 380 23.22 10.07 -21.54
N ASP A 381 22.18 9.56 -22.21
CA ASP A 381 20.78 9.54 -21.84
C ASP A 381 20.10 8.29 -22.42
N LEU A 382 18.89 7.99 -21.96
CA LEU A 382 18.13 6.82 -22.38
C LEU A 382 17.91 6.78 -23.90
N GLU A 383 17.56 7.91 -24.51
CA GLU A 383 17.24 7.95 -25.93
C GLU A 383 18.48 7.64 -26.79
N ARG A 384 19.65 8.15 -26.42
CA ARG A 384 20.91 7.86 -27.12
C ARG A 384 21.44 6.46 -26.82
N TYR A 385 21.27 6.01 -25.59
CA TYR A 385 21.56 4.63 -25.21
C TYR A 385 20.79 3.65 -26.08
N LEU A 386 19.53 3.90 -26.36
CA LEU A 386 18.70 3.10 -27.26
C LEU A 386 19.00 3.33 -28.77
N ASN A 387 20.01 4.13 -29.11
CA ASN A 387 20.32 4.51 -30.51
C ASN A 387 19.14 5.20 -31.23
N MET A 388 18.34 5.95 -30.52
CA MET A 388 17.27 6.78 -31.09
C MET A 388 17.89 8.02 -31.74
N ASN A 389 18.34 7.88 -32.99
CA ASN A 389 18.93 8.97 -33.75
C ASN A 389 17.89 10.04 -34.12
N ASN A 390 17.68 10.97 -33.27
CA ASN A 390 16.99 12.20 -33.61
C ASN A 390 17.87 13.39 -33.22
N GLY A 391 18.59 13.94 -34.17
CA GLY A 391 19.43 15.14 -33.99
C GLY A 391 18.67 16.42 -33.63
N GLN A 392 17.43 16.31 -33.20
CA GLN A 392 16.64 17.41 -32.66
C GLN A 392 16.60 17.29 -31.13
N ARG A 393 16.79 18.41 -30.42
CA ARG A 393 16.49 18.53 -28.98
C ARG A 393 15.02 18.13 -28.76
N ILE A 394 14.81 16.92 -28.27
CA ILE A 394 13.48 16.42 -27.94
C ILE A 394 13.04 17.13 -26.68
N ARG A 395 11.91 17.84 -26.74
CA ARG A 395 11.30 18.49 -25.56
C ARG A 395 10.92 17.41 -24.57
N SER A 396 11.12 17.64 -23.27
CA SER A 396 10.85 16.67 -22.18
C SER A 396 9.45 16.03 -22.24
N LEU A 397 8.42 16.78 -22.63
CA LEU A 397 7.06 16.28 -22.80
C LEU A 397 6.87 15.28 -23.94
N VAL A 398 7.80 15.21 -24.90
CA VAL A 398 7.71 14.36 -26.09
C VAL A 398 8.57 13.10 -25.95
N LYS A 399 9.50 13.09 -24.99
CA LYS A 399 10.41 11.96 -24.77
C LYS A 399 9.65 10.63 -24.54
N PRO A 400 8.67 10.52 -23.62
CA PRO A 400 7.92 9.27 -23.41
C PRO A 400 7.17 8.82 -24.67
N VAL A 401 6.59 9.74 -25.45
CA VAL A 401 5.90 9.44 -26.70
C VAL A 401 6.87 8.89 -27.75
N ASN A 402 8.09 9.40 -27.79
CA ASN A 402 9.10 8.91 -28.70
C ASN A 402 9.60 7.51 -28.30
N ILE A 403 9.81 7.26 -27.01
CA ILE A 403 10.11 5.92 -26.50
C ILE A 403 8.99 4.96 -26.85
N PHE A 404 7.73 5.33 -26.58
CA PHE A 404 6.57 4.51 -26.97
C PHE A 404 6.56 4.18 -28.48
N SER A 405 6.72 5.17 -29.33
CA SER A 405 6.74 4.96 -30.78
C SER A 405 7.92 4.11 -31.20
N TYR A 406 9.06 4.29 -30.55
CA TYR A 406 10.28 3.56 -30.85
C TYR A 406 10.21 2.09 -30.42
N THR A 407 9.57 1.79 -29.31
CA THR A 407 9.45 0.44 -28.75
C THR A 407 8.25 -0.31 -29.31
N TYR A 408 7.04 0.20 -29.13
CA TYR A 408 5.80 -0.51 -29.46
C TYR A 408 5.45 -0.54 -30.95
N MET A 409 5.91 0.45 -31.74
CA MET A 409 5.56 0.52 -33.17
C MET A 409 6.57 -0.17 -34.08
N ARG A 410 7.72 -0.62 -33.57
CA ARG A 410 8.70 -1.37 -34.34
C ARG A 410 8.37 -2.86 -34.36
N LYS A 411 8.68 -3.52 -35.48
CA LYS A 411 8.52 -4.97 -35.64
C LYS A 411 9.63 -5.77 -34.96
N GLU A 412 10.80 -5.15 -34.75
CA GLU A 412 11.99 -5.81 -34.21
C GLU A 412 12.32 -5.19 -32.83
N VAL A 413 12.66 -6.05 -31.89
CA VAL A 413 13.15 -5.63 -30.56
C VAL A 413 14.51 -4.97 -30.72
N ASN A 414 14.70 -3.83 -30.09
CA ASN A 414 15.99 -3.16 -30.06
C ASN A 414 17.00 -3.99 -29.23
N PRO A 415 18.15 -4.40 -29.78
CA PRO A 415 19.16 -5.14 -29.02
C PRO A 415 19.63 -4.45 -27.73
N ARG A 416 19.60 -3.12 -27.68
CA ARG A 416 19.95 -2.37 -26.48
C ARG A 416 18.95 -2.54 -25.34
N VAL A 417 17.70 -2.81 -25.65
CA VAL A 417 16.70 -3.15 -24.62
C VAL A 417 17.00 -4.51 -23.99
N THR A 418 17.38 -5.49 -24.82
CA THR A 418 17.80 -6.81 -24.32
C THR A 418 19.07 -6.70 -23.46
N GLU A 419 20.07 -5.95 -23.93
CA GLU A 419 21.28 -5.68 -23.15
C GLU A 419 20.96 -5.02 -21.78
N LEU A 420 20.02 -4.07 -21.74
CA LEU A 420 19.60 -3.42 -20.50
C LEU A 420 18.93 -4.41 -19.55
N ILE A 421 18.10 -5.32 -20.06
CA ILE A 421 17.50 -6.39 -19.26
C ILE A 421 18.58 -7.25 -18.62
N ASP A 422 19.56 -7.73 -19.41
CA ASP A 422 20.68 -8.55 -18.92
C ASP A 422 21.48 -7.81 -17.82
N ILE A 423 21.70 -6.51 -17.99
CA ILE A 423 22.39 -5.67 -17.01
C ILE A 423 21.58 -5.56 -15.71
N MET A 424 20.27 -5.35 -15.82
CA MET A 424 19.39 -5.28 -14.64
C MET A 424 19.39 -6.61 -13.89
N GLU A 425 19.23 -7.73 -14.58
CA GLU A 425 19.23 -9.06 -13.98
C GLU A 425 20.56 -9.35 -13.27
N LEU A 426 21.68 -9.02 -13.90
CA LEU A 426 23.00 -9.18 -13.31
C LEU A 426 23.16 -8.38 -12.00
N ASN A 427 22.71 -7.12 -11.98
CA ASN A 427 22.79 -6.29 -10.78
C ASN A 427 21.85 -6.78 -9.67
N ILE A 428 20.63 -7.21 -10.02
CA ILE A 428 19.67 -7.80 -9.07
C ILE A 428 20.26 -9.09 -8.47
N GLN A 429 20.86 -9.94 -9.29
CA GLN A 429 21.48 -11.18 -8.83
C GLN A 429 22.66 -10.90 -7.89
N ARG A 430 23.55 -9.98 -8.24
CA ARG A 430 24.68 -9.59 -7.37
C ARG A 430 24.23 -9.13 -6.00
N MET A 431 23.20 -8.30 -5.91
CA MET A 431 22.63 -7.88 -4.61
C MET A 431 22.05 -9.07 -3.82
N LYS A 432 21.59 -10.14 -4.50
CA LYS A 432 21.09 -11.35 -3.83
C LYS A 432 22.23 -12.24 -3.30
N GLU A 433 23.36 -12.26 -3.98
CA GLU A 433 24.53 -13.08 -3.62
C GLU A 433 25.33 -12.50 -2.43
N VAL A 434 25.27 -11.18 -2.22
CA VAL A 434 25.96 -10.49 -1.12
C VAL A 434 25.14 -10.54 0.18
N SER A 435 23.83 -10.79 0.10
CA SER A 435 22.92 -10.92 1.25
C SER A 435 23.00 -12.32 1.82
#